data_5388f37f4638d3545c836f629f43802d
#
_entry.id   5388f37f4638d3545c836f629f43802d
#
_cell.length_a   1.000
_cell.length_b   1.000
_cell.length_c   1.000
_cell.angle_alpha   90.00
_cell.angle_beta   90.00
_cell.angle_gamma   90.00
#
_symmetry.space_group_name_H-M   'P 1'
#
loop_
_entity.id
_entity.type
_entity.pdbx_description
1 polymer ?
#
loop_
_entity_poly.entity_id
_entity_poly.type
_entity_poly.pdbx_seq_one_letter_code
_entity_poly.pdbx_strand_id
1 'polypeptide(L)'
;MGQKAVIYARVSTSDQSCERQIGELTSFAERGDFEIVEVFKETASGTKSNRAARNQIMDLAQARRIDAVLVTELSRWGRSTQDLLQTLEQLAGWNVSIVAMSGMTFELSTPHGRMMATMLAGIAQFERDLLSERVKSGLAAAKARGKKLGRQKGQRPKADRVAPKVLELIEQGRSYRWIARDLAISKNTVGEIIKRHRQNP
;
A
#
# COMPACT_ATOMS: atom_id res chain seq x y z
N MET A 1 31.24 17.83 -6.13
CA MET A 1 30.72 16.65 -5.35
C MET A 1 29.24 16.55 -5.68
N GLY A 2 28.83 15.41 -6.27
CA GLY A 2 27.43 15.18 -6.60
C GLY A 2 26.54 15.13 -5.35
N GLN A 3 25.25 15.43 -5.51
CA GLN A 3 24.28 15.32 -4.42
C GLN A 3 24.09 13.84 -4.06
N LYS A 4 24.20 13.49 -2.79
CA LYS A 4 23.95 12.12 -2.30
C LYS A 4 22.49 11.77 -2.42
N ALA A 5 22.16 10.76 -3.20
CA ALA A 5 20.80 10.38 -3.46
C ALA A 5 20.54 8.89 -3.16
N VAL A 6 19.30 8.56 -2.85
CA VAL A 6 18.82 7.19 -2.82
C VAL A 6 17.76 6.98 -3.89
N ILE A 7 17.72 5.79 -4.46
CA ILE A 7 16.67 5.36 -5.37
C ILE A 7 15.59 4.64 -4.57
N TYR A 8 14.32 5.03 -4.76
CA TYR A 8 13.18 4.30 -4.21
C TYR A 8 12.30 3.77 -5.34
N ALA A 9 12.23 2.46 -5.47
CA ALA A 9 11.39 1.76 -6.43
C ALA A 9 10.29 0.97 -5.72
N ARG A 10 9.02 1.19 -6.12
CA ARG A 10 7.87 0.48 -5.57
C ARG A 10 7.07 -0.20 -6.67
N VAL A 11 6.86 -1.52 -6.51
CA VAL A 11 6.12 -2.36 -7.46
C VAL A 11 4.98 -3.11 -6.78
N SER A 12 3.96 -3.48 -7.55
CA SER A 12 2.82 -4.24 -7.02
C SER A 12 3.07 -5.75 -6.97
N THR A 13 3.80 -6.35 -7.92
CA THR A 13 3.89 -7.83 -8.02
C THR A 13 5.02 -8.43 -8.84
N SER A 14 5.88 -7.69 -9.56
CA SER A 14 6.90 -8.35 -10.40
C SER A 14 8.30 -7.75 -10.25
N ASP A 15 9.31 -8.61 -10.11
CA ASP A 15 10.73 -8.22 -10.04
C ASP A 15 11.21 -7.49 -11.30
N GLN A 16 10.79 -7.92 -12.50
CA GLN A 16 11.20 -7.31 -13.77
C GLN A 16 10.81 -5.84 -13.90
N SER A 17 9.62 -5.44 -13.38
CA SER A 17 9.22 -4.03 -13.39
C SER A 17 10.01 -3.19 -12.39
N CYS A 18 10.50 -3.78 -11.32
CA CYS A 18 11.34 -3.12 -10.33
C CYS A 18 12.74 -2.84 -10.89
N GLU A 19 13.35 -3.83 -11.53
CA GLU A 19 14.69 -3.69 -12.14
C GLU A 19 14.70 -2.65 -13.25
N ARG A 20 13.65 -2.61 -14.09
CA ARG A 20 13.51 -1.57 -15.11
C ARG A 20 13.45 -0.18 -14.48
N GLN A 21 12.62 0.04 -13.44
CA GLN A 21 12.52 1.34 -12.75
C GLN A 21 13.87 1.75 -12.15
N ILE A 22 14.60 0.82 -11.56
CA ILE A 22 15.93 1.10 -11.00
C ILE A 22 16.91 1.48 -12.10
N GLY A 23 16.94 0.76 -13.21
CA GLY A 23 17.81 1.10 -14.37
C GLY A 23 17.52 2.49 -14.92
N GLU A 24 16.24 2.83 -15.10
CA GLU A 24 15.82 4.14 -15.55
C GLU A 24 16.24 5.26 -14.56
N LEU A 25 16.06 5.04 -13.25
CA LEU A 25 16.46 5.99 -12.21
C LEU A 25 17.98 6.10 -12.05
N THR A 26 18.73 5.02 -12.24
CA THR A 26 20.20 5.06 -12.23
C THR A 26 20.72 5.90 -13.39
N SER A 27 20.21 5.67 -14.62
CA SER A 27 20.56 6.48 -15.77
C SER A 27 20.16 7.95 -15.61
N PHE A 28 19.04 8.21 -14.90
CA PHE A 28 18.63 9.59 -14.56
C PHE A 28 19.60 10.23 -13.57
N ALA A 29 20.01 9.48 -12.55
CA ALA A 29 20.95 9.95 -11.52
C ALA A 29 22.32 10.32 -12.13
N GLU A 30 22.83 9.48 -13.03
CA GLU A 30 24.11 9.74 -13.72
C GLU A 30 24.08 11.05 -14.52
N ARG A 31 22.95 11.35 -15.20
CA ARG A 31 22.78 12.60 -15.95
C ARG A 31 22.58 13.81 -15.06
N GLY A 32 22.07 13.61 -13.86
CA GLY A 32 21.76 14.67 -12.90
C GLY A 32 22.86 14.97 -11.88
N ASP A 33 24.06 14.39 -12.04
CA ASP A 33 25.20 14.51 -11.10
C ASP A 33 24.81 14.07 -9.66
N PHE A 34 24.00 13.00 -9.54
CA PHE A 34 23.67 12.40 -8.26
C PHE A 34 24.60 11.23 -7.96
N GLU A 35 25.12 11.19 -6.72
CA GLU A 35 25.85 10.08 -6.17
C GLU A 35 24.86 9.11 -5.48
N ILE A 36 24.63 7.93 -6.06
CA ILE A 36 23.70 6.93 -5.49
C ILE A 36 24.34 6.24 -4.29
N VAL A 37 23.80 6.52 -3.11
CA VAL A 37 24.23 5.93 -1.84
C VAL A 37 23.65 4.53 -1.67
N GLU A 38 22.35 4.36 -1.97
CA GLU A 38 21.64 3.09 -1.78
C GLU A 38 20.38 3.01 -2.64
N VAL A 39 19.95 1.77 -2.94
CA VAL A 39 18.73 1.48 -3.71
C VAL A 39 17.73 0.72 -2.85
N PHE A 40 16.55 1.30 -2.66
CA PHE A 40 15.47 0.74 -1.85
C PHE A 40 14.36 0.19 -2.72
N LYS A 41 14.06 -1.11 -2.54
CA LYS A 41 12.97 -1.80 -3.23
C LYS A 41 11.83 -2.06 -2.27
N GLU A 42 10.61 -1.79 -2.69
CA GLU A 42 9.41 -2.07 -1.89
C GLU A 42 8.33 -2.75 -2.72
N THR A 43 7.81 -3.86 -2.22
CA THR A 43 6.70 -4.59 -2.86
C THR A 43 5.40 -4.23 -2.17
N ALA A 44 4.45 -3.67 -2.90
CA ALA A 44 3.14 -3.34 -2.39
C ALA A 44 2.25 -4.59 -2.33
N SER A 45 2.31 -5.37 -1.26
CA SER A 45 1.38 -6.46 -0.99
C SER A 45 0.26 -5.98 -0.07
N GLY A 46 -0.95 -5.80 -0.62
CA GLY A 46 -2.19 -5.64 0.16
C GLY A 46 -2.28 -4.43 1.09
N THR A 47 -3.32 -4.42 1.93
CA THR A 47 -3.73 -3.34 2.84
C THR A 47 -2.81 -3.07 4.04
N LYS A 48 -1.80 -3.89 4.28
CA LYS A 48 -0.83 -3.76 5.38
C LYS A 48 0.61 -3.71 4.85
N SER A 49 0.91 -2.78 3.97
CA SER A 49 2.30 -2.58 3.57
C SER A 49 3.04 -1.85 4.69
N ASN A 50 3.82 -2.60 5.44
CA ASN A 50 4.86 -2.03 6.27
C ASN A 50 5.90 -1.45 5.31
N ARG A 51 5.97 -0.10 5.17
CA ARG A 51 6.90 0.57 4.27
C ARG A 51 8.30 0.65 4.88
N ALA A 52 8.87 -0.51 5.16
CA ALA A 52 10.18 -0.61 5.79
C ALA A 52 11.26 0.13 5.01
N ALA A 53 11.27 -0.02 3.68
CA ALA A 53 12.21 0.66 2.81
C ALA A 53 12.07 2.19 2.87
N ARG A 54 10.82 2.71 2.81
CA ARG A 54 10.59 4.15 2.95
C ARG A 54 10.99 4.67 4.32
N ASN A 55 10.71 3.94 5.40
CA ASN A 55 11.09 4.35 6.75
C ASN A 55 12.62 4.44 6.88
N GLN A 56 13.36 3.49 6.35
CA GLN A 56 14.83 3.56 6.30
C GLN A 56 15.33 4.80 5.56
N ILE A 57 14.69 5.16 4.44
CA ILE A 57 15.03 6.40 3.72
C ILE A 57 14.75 7.64 4.59
N MET A 58 13.62 7.66 5.31
CA MET A 58 13.31 8.77 6.24
C MET A 58 14.35 8.87 7.37
N ASP A 59 14.83 7.73 7.89
CA ASP A 59 15.88 7.70 8.91
C ASP A 59 17.21 8.24 8.34
N LEU A 60 17.58 7.88 7.11
CA LEU A 60 18.76 8.41 6.42
C LEU A 60 18.64 9.92 6.17
N ALA A 61 17.46 10.39 5.77
CA ALA A 61 17.19 11.80 5.56
C ALA A 61 17.28 12.61 6.86
N GLN A 62 16.69 12.11 7.95
CA GLN A 62 16.76 12.71 9.27
C GLN A 62 18.22 12.79 9.79
N ALA A 63 19.01 11.74 9.52
CA ALA A 63 20.42 11.71 9.86
C ALA A 63 21.30 12.56 8.92
N ARG A 64 20.71 13.27 7.94
CA ARG A 64 21.41 14.08 6.93
C ARG A 64 22.49 13.32 6.14
N ARG A 65 22.23 12.05 5.87
CA ARG A 65 23.12 11.17 5.10
C ARG A 65 22.85 11.20 3.61
N ILE A 66 21.73 11.79 3.20
CA ILE A 66 21.29 11.93 1.81
C ILE A 66 20.74 13.35 1.56
N ASP A 67 20.83 13.81 0.34
CA ASP A 67 20.35 15.11 -0.13
C ASP A 67 19.10 15.00 -1.01
N ALA A 68 18.90 13.82 -1.63
CA ALA A 68 17.77 13.59 -2.52
C ALA A 68 17.23 12.15 -2.46
N VAL A 69 15.94 12.02 -2.75
CA VAL A 69 15.24 10.74 -3.00
C VAL A 69 14.75 10.74 -4.44
N LEU A 70 15.22 9.80 -5.24
CA LEU A 70 14.85 9.65 -6.64
C LEU A 70 13.72 8.64 -6.78
N VAL A 71 12.64 9.03 -7.47
CA VAL A 71 11.47 8.21 -7.74
C VAL A 71 11.05 8.31 -9.21
N THR A 72 10.42 7.29 -9.76
CA THR A 72 9.84 7.40 -11.12
C THR A 72 8.70 8.41 -11.16
N GLU A 73 7.83 8.37 -10.16
CA GLU A 73 6.67 9.25 -10.00
C GLU A 73 6.41 9.47 -8.50
N LEU A 74 5.86 10.63 -8.14
CA LEU A 74 5.47 10.93 -6.75
C LEU A 74 4.41 9.99 -6.19
N SER A 75 3.57 9.44 -7.05
CA SER A 75 2.57 8.41 -6.71
C SER A 75 3.20 7.12 -6.15
N ARG A 76 4.48 6.88 -6.44
CA ARG A 76 5.23 5.76 -5.85
C ARG A 76 5.65 6.03 -4.43
N TRP A 77 5.93 7.30 -4.09
CA TRP A 77 6.32 7.71 -2.75
C TRP A 77 5.12 7.78 -1.78
N GLY A 78 4.07 8.53 -2.11
CA GLY A 78 2.87 8.71 -1.27
C GLY A 78 1.83 7.58 -1.42
N ARG A 79 1.06 7.28 -0.37
CA ARG A 79 -0.17 6.43 -0.44
C ARG A 79 -1.41 7.26 -0.71
N SER A 80 -1.36 8.48 -0.26
CA SER A 80 -2.39 9.48 -0.38
C SER A 80 -1.69 10.82 -0.45
N THR A 81 -2.42 11.84 -0.87
CA THR A 81 -1.88 13.20 -0.91
C THR A 81 -1.46 13.69 0.47
N GLN A 82 -2.24 13.38 1.50
CA GLN A 82 -1.89 13.75 2.87
C GLN A 82 -0.58 13.08 3.34
N ASP A 83 -0.40 11.79 3.06
CA ASP A 83 0.84 11.05 3.36
C ASP A 83 2.03 11.61 2.55
N LEU A 84 1.79 11.95 1.28
CA LEU A 84 2.81 12.60 0.43
C LEU A 84 3.24 13.94 1.02
N LEU A 85 2.29 14.83 1.32
CA LEU A 85 2.61 16.15 1.87
C LEU A 85 3.33 16.08 3.20
N GLN A 86 2.83 15.27 4.12
CA GLN A 86 3.44 15.12 5.44
C GLN A 86 4.91 14.69 5.32
N THR A 87 5.19 13.74 4.42
CA THR A 87 6.58 13.30 4.22
C THR A 87 7.43 14.31 3.45
N LEU A 88 6.83 15.04 2.51
CA LEU A 88 7.51 16.15 1.84
C LEU A 88 7.91 17.26 2.82
N GLU A 89 7.03 17.63 3.76
CA GLU A 89 7.33 18.61 4.81
C GLU A 89 8.48 18.16 5.72
N GLN A 90 8.47 16.88 6.12
CA GLN A 90 9.56 16.31 6.93
C GLN A 90 10.89 16.35 6.18
N LEU A 91 10.91 15.89 4.92
CA LEU A 91 12.12 15.91 4.09
C LEU A 91 12.64 17.34 3.87
N ALA A 92 11.73 18.30 3.64
CA ALA A 92 12.09 19.71 3.53
C ALA A 92 12.74 20.25 4.82
N GLY A 93 12.23 19.88 5.99
CA GLY A 93 12.81 20.23 7.28
C GLY A 93 14.24 19.68 7.48
N TRP A 94 14.59 18.63 6.76
CA TRP A 94 15.94 18.02 6.77
C TRP A 94 16.79 18.46 5.56
N ASN A 95 16.29 19.35 4.70
CA ASN A 95 16.89 19.76 3.43
C ASN A 95 17.12 18.63 2.43
N VAL A 96 16.20 17.64 2.40
CA VAL A 96 16.23 16.54 1.44
C VAL A 96 15.14 16.75 0.40
N SER A 97 15.49 16.69 -0.88
CA SER A 97 14.59 16.87 -2.01
C SER A 97 13.98 15.53 -2.47
N ILE A 98 12.75 15.55 -2.98
CA ILE A 98 12.24 14.44 -3.80
C ILE A 98 12.29 14.86 -5.27
N VAL A 99 12.92 14.02 -6.08
CA VAL A 99 13.07 14.22 -7.51
C VAL A 99 12.37 13.11 -8.25
N ALA A 100 11.32 13.45 -8.99
CA ALA A 100 10.63 12.52 -9.87
C ALA A 100 11.24 12.55 -11.27
N MET A 101 11.46 11.39 -11.87
CA MET A 101 12.03 11.26 -13.22
C MET A 101 11.15 11.94 -14.30
N SER A 102 9.86 12.15 -14.03
CA SER A 102 8.94 12.92 -14.86
C SER A 102 9.29 14.41 -14.99
N GLY A 103 10.41 14.87 -14.41
CA GLY A 103 10.86 16.26 -14.44
C GLY A 103 10.27 17.14 -13.34
N MET A 104 9.40 16.60 -12.47
CA MET A 104 8.90 17.33 -11.31
C MET A 104 9.90 17.23 -10.15
N THR A 105 10.67 18.27 -9.94
CA THR A 105 11.51 18.43 -8.76
C THR A 105 10.74 19.26 -7.73
N PHE A 106 10.51 18.70 -6.57
CA PHE A 106 9.91 19.45 -5.46
C PHE A 106 11.01 19.92 -4.52
N GLU A 107 11.61 21.04 -4.86
CA GLU A 107 12.45 21.80 -3.94
C GLU A 107 11.56 22.54 -2.94
N LEU A 108 11.15 21.86 -1.89
CA LEU A 108 10.31 22.44 -0.84
C LEU A 108 11.03 23.52 -0.01
N SER A 109 12.33 23.65 -0.17
CA SER A 109 13.13 24.78 0.33
C SER A 109 12.69 26.11 -0.31
N THR A 110 12.21 26.08 -1.57
CA THR A 110 11.77 27.27 -2.29
C THR A 110 10.30 27.58 -2.04
N PRO A 111 9.90 28.88 -2.01
CA PRO A 111 8.48 29.28 -1.93
C PRO A 111 7.64 28.70 -3.07
N HIS A 112 8.21 28.61 -4.27
CA HIS A 112 7.54 28.06 -5.45
C HIS A 112 7.26 26.55 -5.29
N GLY A 113 8.25 25.78 -4.84
CA GLY A 113 8.08 24.34 -4.60
C GLY A 113 7.03 24.05 -3.53
N ARG A 114 6.97 24.84 -2.45
CA ARG A 114 5.93 24.74 -1.43
C ARG A 114 4.54 25.06 -1.97
N MET A 115 4.41 26.11 -2.78
CA MET A 115 3.15 26.46 -3.43
C MET A 115 2.66 25.34 -4.35
N MET A 116 3.53 24.78 -5.18
CA MET A 116 3.20 23.67 -6.07
C MET A 116 2.77 22.42 -5.31
N ALA A 117 3.46 22.07 -4.23
CA ALA A 117 3.09 20.96 -3.37
C ALA A 117 1.70 21.16 -2.76
N THR A 118 1.39 22.36 -2.27
CA THR A 118 0.08 22.70 -1.71
C THR A 118 -1.03 22.62 -2.75
N MET A 119 -0.80 23.09 -3.98
CA MET A 119 -1.79 22.99 -5.06
C MET A 119 -2.08 21.54 -5.45
N LEU A 120 -1.04 20.72 -5.59
CA LEU A 120 -1.21 19.28 -5.89
C LEU A 120 -1.94 18.55 -4.77
N ALA A 121 -1.68 18.93 -3.53
CA ALA A 121 -2.40 18.44 -2.38
C ALA A 121 -3.90 18.75 -2.45
N GLY A 122 -4.22 19.98 -2.75
CA GLY A 122 -5.62 20.42 -2.90
C GLY A 122 -6.33 19.65 -4.00
N ILE A 123 -5.71 19.48 -5.17
CA ILE A 123 -6.28 18.74 -6.29
C ILE A 123 -6.57 17.28 -5.90
N ALA A 124 -5.62 16.61 -5.30
CA ALA A 124 -5.82 15.21 -4.96
C ALA A 124 -6.72 15.00 -3.73
N GLN A 125 -6.87 15.99 -2.84
CA GLN A 125 -7.94 15.98 -1.83
C GLN A 125 -9.30 16.11 -2.51
N PHE A 126 -9.45 17.03 -3.43
CA PHE A 126 -10.67 17.24 -4.21
C PHE A 126 -11.08 15.97 -5.00
N GLU A 127 -10.14 15.31 -5.67
CA GLU A 127 -10.42 14.03 -6.37
C GLU A 127 -10.92 12.94 -5.42
N ARG A 128 -10.37 12.85 -4.20
CA ARG A 128 -10.81 11.92 -3.17
C ARG A 128 -12.22 12.23 -2.68
N ASP A 129 -12.51 13.49 -2.44
CA ASP A 129 -13.82 13.92 -1.96
C ASP A 129 -14.89 13.62 -3.01
N LEU A 130 -14.61 13.93 -4.29
CA LEU A 130 -15.47 13.56 -5.42
C LEU A 130 -15.72 12.04 -5.51
N LEU A 131 -14.67 11.23 -5.34
CA LEU A 131 -14.81 9.77 -5.35
C LEU A 131 -15.64 9.28 -4.16
N SER A 132 -15.42 9.84 -2.98
CA SER A 132 -16.18 9.55 -1.77
C SER A 132 -17.67 9.88 -1.94
N GLU A 133 -17.98 11.04 -2.52
CA GLU A 133 -19.36 11.44 -2.82
C GLU A 133 -20.02 10.49 -3.83
N ARG A 134 -19.34 10.12 -4.90
CA ARG A 134 -19.86 9.14 -5.87
C ARG A 134 -20.15 7.79 -5.23
N VAL A 135 -19.25 7.31 -4.37
CA VAL A 135 -19.45 6.05 -3.63
C VAL A 135 -20.63 6.15 -2.67
N LYS A 136 -20.73 7.23 -1.89
CA LYS A 136 -21.86 7.46 -0.97
C LYS A 136 -23.19 7.55 -1.72
N SER A 137 -23.24 8.28 -2.82
CA SER A 137 -24.42 8.38 -3.66
C SER A 137 -24.81 7.03 -4.27
N GLY A 138 -23.84 6.27 -4.79
CA GLY A 138 -24.07 4.91 -5.30
C GLY A 138 -24.60 3.95 -4.23
N LEU A 139 -24.06 4.01 -3.02
CA LEU A 139 -24.52 3.21 -1.87
C LEU A 139 -25.94 3.62 -1.43
N ALA A 140 -26.24 4.91 -1.41
CA ALA A 140 -27.57 5.42 -1.10
C ALA A 140 -28.61 4.95 -2.14
N ALA A 141 -28.27 5.04 -3.43
CA ALA A 141 -29.11 4.54 -4.52
C ALA A 141 -29.31 3.02 -4.48
N ALA A 142 -28.28 2.26 -4.09
CA ALA A 142 -28.39 0.82 -3.88
C ALA A 142 -29.32 0.46 -2.72
N LYS A 143 -29.19 1.20 -1.59
CA LYS A 143 -30.11 1.06 -0.44
C LYS A 143 -31.55 1.37 -0.80
N ALA A 144 -31.79 2.47 -1.53
CA ALA A 144 -33.13 2.86 -1.98
C ALA A 144 -33.80 1.78 -2.87
N ARG A 145 -32.98 1.04 -3.64
CA ARG A 145 -33.43 -0.13 -4.42
C ARG A 145 -33.57 -1.42 -3.60
N GLY A 146 -33.52 -1.35 -2.26
CA GLY A 146 -33.66 -2.51 -1.37
C GLY A 146 -32.43 -3.40 -1.26
N LYS A 147 -31.28 -3.03 -1.87
CA LYS A 147 -30.07 -3.84 -1.80
C LYS A 147 -29.45 -3.75 -0.40
N LYS A 148 -29.34 -4.88 0.27
CA LYS A 148 -28.64 -4.98 1.56
C LYS A 148 -27.13 -4.89 1.33
N LEU A 149 -26.50 -3.88 1.92
CA LEU A 149 -25.06 -3.66 1.84
C LEU A 149 -24.33 -4.44 2.94
N GLY A 150 -23.10 -4.84 2.64
CA GLY A 150 -22.27 -5.60 3.56
C GLY A 150 -22.56 -7.09 3.54
N ARG A 151 -21.98 -7.82 4.49
CA ARG A 151 -22.12 -9.26 4.62
C ARG A 151 -23.54 -9.62 5.00
N GLN A 152 -24.20 -10.47 4.20
CA GLN A 152 -25.55 -10.95 4.49
C GLN A 152 -25.55 -11.99 5.62
N LYS A 153 -26.65 -12.06 6.41
CA LYS A 153 -26.83 -13.11 7.40
C LYS A 153 -26.76 -14.48 6.69
N GLY A 154 -25.94 -15.38 7.22
CA GLY A 154 -25.75 -16.72 6.63
C GLY A 154 -24.60 -16.87 5.65
N GLN A 155 -24.11 -15.79 5.04
CA GLN A 155 -22.95 -15.88 4.15
C GLN A 155 -21.65 -16.08 4.94
N ARG A 156 -20.99 -17.19 4.71
CA ARG A 156 -19.74 -17.58 5.38
C ARG A 156 -18.70 -18.10 4.39
N PRO A 157 -18.26 -17.30 3.40
CA PRO A 157 -17.49 -17.78 2.25
C PRO A 157 -16.19 -18.51 2.64
N LYS A 158 -15.53 -18.13 3.74
CA LYS A 158 -14.35 -18.84 4.22
C LYS A 158 -14.72 -20.20 4.83
N ALA A 159 -15.76 -20.27 5.66
CA ALA A 159 -16.21 -21.51 6.28
C ALA A 159 -16.80 -22.46 5.22
N ASP A 160 -17.58 -21.93 4.28
CA ASP A 160 -18.20 -22.72 3.22
C ASP A 160 -17.16 -23.34 2.28
N ARG A 161 -16.07 -22.61 1.97
CA ARG A 161 -14.97 -23.14 1.16
C ARG A 161 -14.22 -24.30 1.83
N VAL A 162 -14.03 -24.26 3.14
CA VAL A 162 -13.30 -25.30 3.88
C VAL A 162 -14.20 -26.40 4.44
N ALA A 163 -15.53 -26.23 4.36
CA ALA A 163 -16.49 -27.18 4.92
C ALA A 163 -16.30 -28.63 4.41
N PRO A 164 -16.12 -28.90 3.10
CA PRO A 164 -15.91 -30.24 2.62
C PRO A 164 -14.71 -30.93 3.28
N LYS A 165 -13.59 -30.19 3.40
CA LYS A 165 -12.38 -30.75 4.01
C LYS A 165 -12.51 -30.97 5.52
N VAL A 166 -13.24 -30.07 6.21
CA VAL A 166 -13.57 -30.23 7.64
C VAL A 166 -14.39 -31.54 7.87
N LEU A 167 -15.38 -31.82 7.03
CA LEU A 167 -16.23 -33.00 7.14
C LEU A 167 -15.41 -34.27 6.91
N GLU A 168 -14.59 -34.31 5.85
CA GLU A 168 -13.69 -35.42 5.56
C GLU A 168 -12.76 -35.74 6.75
N LEU A 169 -12.15 -34.70 7.35
CA LEU A 169 -11.24 -34.89 8.47
C LEU A 169 -11.95 -35.33 9.76
N ILE A 170 -13.22 -34.97 9.95
CA ILE A 170 -14.06 -35.46 11.04
C ILE A 170 -14.38 -36.96 10.85
N GLU A 171 -14.72 -37.38 9.64
CA GLU A 171 -14.95 -38.79 9.32
C GLU A 171 -13.70 -39.66 9.57
N GLN A 172 -12.53 -39.10 9.34
CA GLN A 172 -11.23 -39.69 9.67
C GLN A 172 -10.92 -39.69 11.18
N GLY A 173 -11.84 -39.23 12.04
CA GLY A 173 -11.69 -39.24 13.50
C GLY A 173 -10.75 -38.13 14.04
N ARG A 174 -10.42 -37.10 13.26
CA ARG A 174 -9.57 -36.00 13.72
C ARG A 174 -10.30 -35.09 14.70
N SER A 175 -9.58 -34.61 15.72
CA SER A 175 -10.18 -33.71 16.72
C SER A 175 -10.42 -32.31 16.17
N TYR A 176 -11.40 -31.57 16.69
CA TYR A 176 -11.71 -30.18 16.31
C TYR A 176 -10.51 -29.24 16.48
N ARG A 177 -9.67 -29.48 17.49
CA ARG A 177 -8.45 -28.69 17.70
C ARG A 177 -7.39 -28.94 16.63
N TRP A 178 -7.25 -30.20 16.25
CA TRP A 178 -6.31 -30.61 15.20
C TRP A 178 -6.73 -29.99 13.86
N ILE A 179 -8.01 -30.15 13.45
CA ILE A 179 -8.57 -29.60 12.21
C ILE A 179 -8.44 -28.07 12.16
N ALA A 180 -8.75 -27.41 13.28
CA ALA A 180 -8.63 -25.94 13.37
C ALA A 180 -7.21 -25.46 13.09
N ARG A 181 -6.19 -26.17 13.60
CA ARG A 181 -4.77 -25.85 13.39
C ARG A 181 -4.33 -26.16 11.96
N ASP A 182 -4.71 -27.32 11.43
CA ASP A 182 -4.34 -27.77 10.08
C ASP A 182 -4.89 -26.87 8.99
N LEU A 183 -6.15 -26.45 9.11
CA LEU A 183 -6.82 -25.59 8.13
C LEU A 183 -6.71 -24.09 8.44
N ALA A 184 -5.93 -23.71 9.44
CA ALA A 184 -5.75 -22.30 9.88
C ALA A 184 -7.09 -21.56 10.12
N ILE A 185 -8.05 -22.22 10.78
CA ILE A 185 -9.37 -21.70 11.15
C ILE A 185 -9.60 -21.80 12.67
N SER A 186 -10.63 -21.10 13.18
CA SER A 186 -10.95 -21.21 14.60
C SER A 186 -11.66 -22.54 14.91
N LYS A 187 -11.45 -23.08 16.13
CA LYS A 187 -12.20 -24.25 16.63
C LYS A 187 -13.71 -24.05 16.55
N ASN A 188 -14.17 -22.81 16.82
CA ASN A 188 -15.58 -22.45 16.73
C ASN A 188 -16.10 -22.58 15.29
N THR A 189 -15.29 -22.21 14.28
CA THR A 189 -15.63 -22.38 12.86
C THR A 189 -15.82 -23.85 12.51
N VAL A 190 -14.94 -24.74 12.99
CA VAL A 190 -15.08 -26.19 12.81
C VAL A 190 -16.40 -26.67 13.41
N GLY A 191 -16.68 -26.31 14.67
CA GLY A 191 -17.91 -26.70 15.36
C GLY A 191 -19.19 -26.23 14.65
N GLU A 192 -19.18 -24.98 14.13
CA GLU A 192 -20.31 -24.44 13.38
C GLU A 192 -20.54 -25.12 12.03
N ILE A 193 -19.47 -25.51 11.32
CA ILE A 193 -19.59 -26.26 10.07
C ILE A 193 -20.26 -27.59 10.33
N ILE A 194 -19.81 -28.33 11.34
CA ILE A 194 -20.36 -29.65 11.71
C ILE A 194 -21.82 -29.51 12.17
N LYS A 195 -22.13 -28.52 13.00
CA LYS A 195 -23.50 -28.25 13.45
C LYS A 195 -24.46 -28.02 12.27
N ARG A 196 -24.03 -27.22 11.28
CA ARG A 196 -24.83 -26.96 10.07
C ARG A 196 -25.03 -28.19 9.22
N HIS A 197 -23.98 -29.00 9.05
CA HIS A 197 -24.10 -30.26 8.28
C HIS A 197 -25.03 -31.25 8.93
N ARG A 198 -25.05 -31.34 10.27
CA ARG A 198 -26.00 -32.18 11.01
C ARG A 198 -27.45 -31.69 10.94
N GLN A 199 -27.68 -30.42 10.71
CA GLN A 199 -29.02 -29.80 10.61
C GLN A 199 -29.57 -29.80 9.17
N ASN A 200 -28.72 -29.95 8.16
CA ASN A 200 -29.06 -30.07 6.72
C ASN A 200 -28.18 -31.16 6.11
N PRO A 201 -28.54 -32.47 6.34
CA PRO A 201 -27.82 -33.60 5.73
C PRO A 201 -27.98 -33.67 4.21
#